data_1ba9d5bc7f14cc20cd847b2d20fe1d00
#
_entry.id   1ba9d5bc7f14cc20cd847b2d20fe1d00
#
_cell.length_a   1.000
_cell.length_b   1.000
_cell.length_c   1.000
_cell.angle_alpha   90.00
_cell.angle_beta   90.00
_cell.angle_gamma   90.00
#
_symmetry.space_group_name_H-M   'P 1'
#
loop_
_entity.id
_entity.type
_entity.pdbx_description
1 polymer ?
#
loop_
_entity_poly.entity_id
_entity_poly.type
_entity_poly.pdbx_seq_one_letter_code
_entity_poly.pdbx_strand_id
1 'polypeptide(L)'
;MGNALLLPSLYVDASAQQVGITTSFQITHGIASGDVTDQSAIIWSRVNDQPAKMNVEYDTNANFTNPLSKTAQANSTTDFTAHAKLDRLKPDTQYYYRVWFTGSDIDNNNNSEIRSDLSAIPDIADQVEIGTFRTAPSANMTSNSSAISFIWGADLGGQNYCRNANEGGYSIFKSMLSLNADFFIANGDMIYADGACPAQGPIFNNSTNNQTITWTNIPGDFKSLADPSVDWNNVTEVRSLFLEHWKYNRNDTYFKEFLRNVSMYSQWDDHEIINDFGSKWPYWNLFSVDREGYPNLVKEGTNAFLYYSPLDSNSNKDNNYTVNDSNKRIFRSFNWGKDLDLFIIDARSYRSQNHIADAPDSNKTLLGDEQLQWLRQELSNSNATWKVISSDVPISIPTGSNASILGRDGWANGNETSNYSYYTGFERELTDLFKLIDEQNIKNVIFITTDVHFPAFIRYNFDLNNDGNMTEIYELVSGPLSAFRLGVPFPILDDTFDPALLYGEGNIFNFGHVRIEDGRGEDNDNGKPHLIADIRDENGMVRPGSTLDLIPQ
;
A
#
# COMPACT_ATOMS: atom_id res chain seq x y z
N MET A 1 40.38 -81.08 -29.56
CA MET A 1 41.25 -80.47 -28.56
C MET A 1 41.06 -78.96 -28.75
N GLY A 2 40.25 -78.36 -27.98
CA GLY A 2 39.96 -76.96 -28.06
C GLY A 2 39.74 -76.42 -26.65
N ASN A 3 40.67 -75.62 -26.15
CA ASN A 3 40.63 -75.03 -24.84
C ASN A 3 39.63 -73.82 -24.81
N ALA A 4 38.66 -73.94 -23.94
CA ALA A 4 37.80 -72.78 -23.60
C ALA A 4 38.46 -71.97 -22.47
N LEU A 5 38.76 -70.70 -22.74
CA LEU A 5 39.19 -69.70 -21.75
C LEU A 5 37.95 -69.15 -21.07
N LEU A 6 37.86 -69.36 -19.75
CA LEU A 6 36.93 -68.68 -18.87
C LEU A 6 37.45 -67.24 -18.54
N LEU A 7 36.68 -66.17 -18.88
CA LEU A 7 36.90 -64.81 -18.44
C LEU A 7 36.15 -64.60 -17.11
N PRO A 8 36.74 -63.90 -16.13
CA PRO A 8 36.07 -63.53 -14.88
C PRO A 8 35.09 -62.40 -15.09
N SER A 9 33.86 -62.57 -14.59
CA SER A 9 32.85 -61.52 -14.50
C SER A 9 33.27 -60.47 -13.48
N LEU A 10 33.53 -59.27 -13.96
CA LEU A 10 33.64 -58.06 -13.10
C LEU A 10 32.23 -57.64 -12.65
N TYR A 11 31.93 -57.87 -11.39
CA TYR A 11 30.82 -57.19 -10.71
C TYR A 11 31.22 -55.71 -10.53
N VAL A 12 30.57 -54.82 -11.27
CA VAL A 12 30.60 -53.39 -10.99
C VAL A 12 29.52 -53.09 -9.96
N ASP A 13 29.95 -52.83 -8.75
CA ASP A 13 29.08 -52.36 -7.67
C ASP A 13 28.69 -50.91 -7.97
N ALA A 14 27.50 -50.72 -8.57
CA ALA A 14 26.94 -49.41 -8.81
C ALA A 14 26.26 -48.88 -7.52
N SER A 15 27.07 -48.48 -6.54
CA SER A 15 26.57 -47.61 -5.49
C SER A 15 26.26 -46.24 -6.11
N ALA A 16 25.03 -46.06 -6.55
CA ALA A 16 24.51 -44.73 -6.88
C ALA A 16 24.54 -43.89 -5.62
N GLN A 17 25.56 -43.05 -5.50
CA GLN A 17 25.48 -41.91 -4.59
C GLN A 17 24.30 -41.07 -5.07
N GLN A 18 23.21 -41.13 -4.32
CA GLN A 18 22.12 -40.18 -4.40
C GLN A 18 22.72 -38.82 -3.96
N VAL A 19 23.15 -37.99 -4.94
CA VAL A 19 23.45 -36.61 -4.71
C VAL A 19 22.11 -36.00 -4.33
N GLY A 20 21.87 -35.86 -3.04
CA GLY A 20 20.74 -35.09 -2.52
C GLY A 20 20.89 -33.67 -3.04
N ILE A 21 20.03 -33.29 -3.97
CA ILE A 21 19.87 -31.86 -4.31
C ILE A 21 19.27 -31.25 -3.06
N THR A 22 20.11 -30.64 -2.24
CA THR A 22 19.64 -29.76 -1.16
C THR A 22 19.00 -28.55 -1.84
N THR A 23 17.68 -28.56 -1.97
CA THR A 23 16.94 -27.39 -2.45
C THR A 23 17.10 -26.28 -1.42
N SER A 24 17.88 -25.26 -1.77
CA SER A 24 18.06 -24.07 -0.96
C SER A 24 16.79 -23.21 -1.01
N PHE A 25 16.18 -22.92 0.14
CA PHE A 25 15.04 -22.01 0.27
C PHE A 25 15.52 -20.57 0.40
N GLN A 26 15.27 -19.74 -0.60
CA GLN A 26 15.76 -18.36 -0.62
C GLN A 26 14.62 -17.37 -0.52
N ILE A 27 14.77 -16.34 0.32
CA ILE A 27 13.91 -15.17 0.29
C ILE A 27 14.22 -14.38 -0.98
N THR A 28 13.21 -14.13 -1.81
CA THR A 28 13.43 -13.52 -3.14
C THR A 28 13.04 -12.05 -3.19
N HIS A 29 12.01 -11.63 -2.45
CA HIS A 29 11.41 -10.29 -2.52
C HIS A 29 11.43 -9.58 -1.16
N GLY A 30 12.38 -9.97 -0.29
CA GLY A 30 12.56 -9.40 1.03
C GLY A 30 11.49 -9.82 2.04
N ILE A 31 11.49 -9.11 3.15
CA ILE A 31 10.53 -9.26 4.26
C ILE A 31 9.82 -7.94 4.50
N ALA A 32 8.61 -7.99 5.05
CA ALA A 32 7.86 -6.79 5.43
C ALA A 32 7.01 -7.06 6.67
N SER A 33 6.77 -6.02 7.47
CA SER A 33 5.73 -5.99 8.48
C SER A 33 4.58 -5.08 8.03
N GLY A 34 3.36 -5.37 8.50
CA GLY A 34 2.21 -4.52 8.22
C GLY A 34 1.04 -4.76 9.16
N ASP A 35 -0.02 -3.99 8.99
CA ASP A 35 -1.22 -4.00 9.82
C ASP A 35 -0.92 -4.09 11.32
N VAL A 36 0.06 -3.29 11.75
CA VAL A 36 0.53 -3.27 13.13
C VAL A 36 -0.52 -2.63 14.03
N THR A 37 -0.81 -3.29 15.15
CA THR A 37 -1.66 -2.76 16.23
C THR A 37 -0.86 -2.65 17.52
N ASP A 38 -1.52 -2.34 18.61
CA ASP A 38 -0.90 -2.37 19.94
C ASP A 38 -0.51 -3.80 20.40
N GLN A 39 -1.09 -4.85 19.79
CA GLN A 39 -0.92 -6.24 20.22
C GLN A 39 -0.64 -7.23 19.10
N SER A 40 -0.60 -6.80 17.85
CA SER A 40 -0.40 -7.68 16.70
C SER A 40 0.37 -7.03 15.57
N ALA A 41 0.94 -7.86 14.69
CA ALA A 41 1.56 -7.47 13.42
C ALA A 41 1.45 -8.62 12.43
N ILE A 42 1.45 -8.30 11.14
CA ILE A 42 1.61 -9.29 10.07
C ILE A 42 3.06 -9.26 9.58
N ILE A 43 3.68 -10.42 9.49
CA ILE A 43 4.99 -10.57 8.84
C ILE A 43 4.79 -11.27 7.50
N TRP A 44 5.31 -10.68 6.46
CA TRP A 44 5.21 -11.15 5.08
C TRP A 44 6.59 -11.51 4.53
N SER A 45 6.64 -12.57 3.70
CA SER A 45 7.79 -12.87 2.86
C SER A 45 7.40 -13.77 1.69
N ARG A 46 8.28 -13.89 0.69
CA ARG A 46 8.17 -14.79 -0.46
C ARG A 46 9.42 -15.65 -0.61
N VAL A 47 9.22 -16.96 -0.77
CA VAL A 47 10.29 -17.90 -1.08
C VAL A 47 10.43 -18.08 -2.60
N ASN A 48 11.60 -18.55 -3.07
CA ASN A 48 11.78 -19.03 -4.43
C ASN A 48 10.76 -20.14 -4.75
N ASP A 49 10.31 -20.24 -5.98
CA ASP A 49 9.14 -20.95 -6.52
C ASP A 49 9.05 -22.44 -6.13
N GLN A 50 9.04 -22.73 -4.83
CA GLN A 50 8.86 -24.06 -4.25
C GLN A 50 8.06 -23.98 -2.94
N PRO A 51 7.18 -24.97 -2.66
CA PRO A 51 6.44 -25.01 -1.41
C PRO A 51 7.37 -25.07 -0.20
N ALA A 52 7.12 -24.21 0.80
CA ALA A 52 7.97 -24.09 1.96
C ALA A 52 7.17 -23.64 3.18
N LYS A 53 7.76 -23.81 4.36
CA LYS A 53 7.29 -23.27 5.63
C LYS A 53 8.11 -22.04 5.97
N MET A 54 7.48 -20.88 6.02
CA MET A 54 8.06 -19.66 6.58
C MET A 54 8.17 -19.80 8.09
N ASN A 55 9.34 -19.52 8.63
CA ASN A 55 9.59 -19.43 10.05
C ASN A 55 9.86 -17.98 10.39
N VAL A 56 9.23 -17.50 11.46
CA VAL A 56 9.40 -16.14 11.99
C VAL A 56 9.76 -16.26 13.46
N GLU A 57 10.86 -15.65 13.85
CA GLU A 57 11.16 -15.40 15.25
C GLU A 57 11.16 -13.90 15.51
N TYR A 58 10.69 -13.50 16.69
CA TYR A 58 10.60 -12.09 17.07
C TYR A 58 10.89 -11.90 18.56
N ASP A 59 11.55 -10.80 18.88
CA ASP A 59 11.98 -10.44 20.25
C ASP A 59 12.01 -8.91 20.38
N THR A 60 11.95 -8.41 21.60
CA THR A 60 12.25 -7.02 21.92
C THR A 60 13.75 -6.75 22.02
N ASN A 61 14.57 -7.80 22.02
CA ASN A 61 16.02 -7.74 22.03
C ASN A 61 16.58 -8.08 20.64
N ALA A 62 17.40 -7.20 20.08
CA ALA A 62 18.02 -7.37 18.76
C ALA A 62 18.89 -8.65 18.65
N ASN A 63 19.35 -9.20 19.76
CA ASN A 63 20.15 -10.43 19.79
C ASN A 63 19.28 -11.70 19.90
N PHE A 64 17.94 -11.58 19.87
CA PHE A 64 17.01 -12.71 19.97
C PHE A 64 17.31 -13.63 21.16
N THR A 65 17.48 -13.06 22.34
CA THR A 65 17.87 -13.82 23.55
C THR A 65 16.75 -14.69 24.12
N ASN A 66 15.49 -14.33 23.84
CA ASN A 66 14.32 -15.10 24.26
C ASN A 66 13.18 -14.95 23.21
N PRO A 67 13.41 -15.38 21.96
CA PRO A 67 12.48 -15.13 20.89
C PRO A 67 11.19 -15.95 21.03
N LEU A 68 10.09 -15.34 20.64
CA LEU A 68 8.85 -16.03 20.31
C LEU A 68 8.87 -16.45 18.83
N SER A 69 8.05 -17.42 18.44
CA SER A 69 8.04 -17.93 17.07
C SER A 69 6.63 -18.11 16.52
N LYS A 70 6.51 -17.92 15.19
CA LYS A 70 5.33 -18.23 14.37
C LYS A 70 5.77 -18.89 13.07
N THR A 71 4.86 -19.61 12.44
CA THR A 71 5.10 -20.20 11.11
C THR A 71 3.91 -19.94 10.20
N ALA A 72 4.16 -19.92 8.89
CA ALA A 72 3.13 -19.86 7.84
C ALA A 72 3.54 -20.69 6.64
N GLN A 73 2.58 -21.12 5.81
CA GLN A 73 2.83 -21.91 4.61
C GLN A 73 2.92 -21.00 3.38
N ALA A 74 3.92 -21.25 2.55
CA ALA A 74 4.10 -20.66 1.23
C ALA A 74 3.94 -21.74 0.17
N ASN A 75 3.08 -21.52 -0.82
CA ASN A 75 2.86 -22.47 -1.91
C ASN A 75 2.37 -21.75 -3.19
N SER A 76 2.21 -22.51 -4.27
CA SER A 76 1.85 -21.97 -5.58
C SER A 76 0.47 -21.29 -5.64
N THR A 77 -0.43 -21.53 -4.69
CA THR A 77 -1.75 -20.88 -4.69
C THR A 77 -1.66 -19.39 -4.36
N THR A 78 -0.63 -18.99 -3.60
CA THR A 78 -0.34 -17.62 -3.19
C THR A 78 0.97 -17.10 -3.81
N ASP A 79 1.39 -17.64 -4.95
CA ASP A 79 2.69 -17.32 -5.58
C ASP A 79 3.87 -17.43 -4.60
N PHE A 80 3.85 -18.45 -3.74
CA PHE A 80 4.90 -18.71 -2.74
C PHE A 80 5.13 -17.59 -1.72
N THR A 81 4.14 -16.71 -1.54
CA THR A 81 4.10 -15.77 -0.41
C THR A 81 3.52 -16.41 0.83
N ALA A 82 3.90 -15.90 1.99
CA ALA A 82 3.38 -16.32 3.28
C ALA A 82 3.15 -15.11 4.21
N HIS A 83 2.11 -15.21 5.03
CA HIS A 83 1.73 -14.21 6.03
C HIS A 83 1.68 -14.87 7.41
N ALA A 84 2.45 -14.37 8.36
CA ALA A 84 2.42 -14.84 9.75
C ALA A 84 1.88 -13.74 10.65
N LYS A 85 0.75 -14.00 11.31
CA LYS A 85 0.21 -13.08 12.32
C LYS A 85 0.91 -13.30 13.65
N LEU A 86 1.56 -12.26 14.14
CA LEU A 86 2.09 -12.18 15.48
C LEU A 86 1.00 -11.63 16.41
N ASP A 87 0.80 -12.27 17.55
CA ASP A 87 -0.23 -11.90 18.53
C ASP A 87 0.37 -11.70 19.91
N ARG A 88 -0.36 -11.02 20.79
CA ARG A 88 0.00 -10.77 22.19
C ARG A 88 1.32 -10.01 22.32
N LEU A 89 1.55 -9.10 21.42
CA LEU A 89 2.65 -8.17 21.48
C LEU A 89 2.42 -7.17 22.63
N LYS A 90 3.49 -6.56 23.09
CA LYS A 90 3.41 -5.47 24.07
C LYS A 90 3.15 -4.16 23.30
N PRO A 91 2.23 -3.31 23.78
CA PRO A 91 2.03 -1.99 23.20
C PRO A 91 3.29 -1.13 23.23
N ASP A 92 3.38 -0.18 22.30
CA ASP A 92 4.39 0.87 22.24
C ASP A 92 5.83 0.31 22.39
N THR A 93 6.10 -0.77 21.68
CA THR A 93 7.33 -1.55 21.87
C THR A 93 8.00 -1.82 20.53
N GLN A 94 9.31 -1.55 20.46
CA GLN A 94 10.13 -1.92 19.32
C GLN A 94 10.37 -3.43 19.33
N TYR A 95 10.09 -4.09 18.20
CA TYR A 95 10.38 -5.50 17.95
C TYR A 95 11.41 -5.64 16.84
N TYR A 96 12.24 -6.68 16.99
CA TYR A 96 13.10 -7.22 15.95
C TYR A 96 12.51 -8.55 15.52
N TYR A 97 12.50 -8.85 14.22
CA TYR A 97 12.04 -10.13 13.71
C TYR A 97 13.01 -10.67 12.68
N ARG A 98 13.09 -12.01 12.60
CA ARG A 98 13.89 -12.67 11.58
C ARG A 98 13.07 -13.75 10.89
N VAL A 99 13.30 -13.89 9.59
CA VAL A 99 12.54 -14.77 8.70
C VAL A 99 13.48 -15.68 7.93
N TRP A 100 13.10 -16.94 7.81
CA TRP A 100 13.73 -17.92 6.93
C TRP A 100 12.71 -18.97 6.51
N PHE A 101 13.05 -19.75 5.46
CA PHE A 101 12.18 -20.80 4.97
C PHE A 101 12.82 -22.18 5.16
N THR A 102 11.97 -23.20 5.38
CA THR A 102 12.34 -24.62 5.46
C THR A 102 11.37 -25.47 4.64
N GLY A 103 11.75 -26.72 4.33
CA GLY A 103 10.83 -27.66 3.67
C GLY A 103 9.57 -27.91 4.51
N SER A 104 8.45 -28.15 3.83
CA SER A 104 7.15 -28.39 4.47
C SER A 104 7.10 -29.67 5.32
N ASP A 105 7.99 -30.65 5.06
CA ASP A 105 7.98 -31.99 5.65
C ASP A 105 8.94 -32.17 6.84
N ILE A 106 9.60 -31.09 7.29
CA ILE A 106 10.46 -31.19 8.49
C ILE A 106 9.57 -31.17 9.72
N ASP A 107 9.25 -32.37 10.20
CA ASP A 107 8.51 -32.62 11.43
C ASP A 107 9.14 -31.91 12.63
N ASN A 108 8.28 -31.40 13.51
CA ASN A 108 8.61 -30.61 14.71
C ASN A 108 9.46 -31.36 15.76
N ASN A 109 9.89 -32.57 15.51
CA ASN A 109 10.56 -33.40 16.52
C ASN A 109 12.04 -33.06 16.78
N ASN A 110 12.67 -32.24 15.91
CA ASN A 110 14.07 -31.81 16.09
C ASN A 110 14.22 -30.30 16.34
N ASN A 111 13.12 -29.55 16.50
CA ASN A 111 13.17 -28.09 16.67
C ASN A 111 13.74 -27.60 18.01
N SER A 112 14.03 -28.46 18.97
CA SER A 112 14.61 -28.04 20.27
C SER A 112 16.10 -27.74 20.19
N GLU A 113 16.83 -28.25 19.20
CA GLU A 113 18.26 -28.02 19.04
C GLU A 113 18.62 -26.84 18.10
N ILE A 114 17.68 -26.42 17.23
CA ILE A 114 17.92 -25.29 16.29
C ILE A 114 17.84 -23.93 16.98
N ARG A 115 17.31 -23.86 18.20
CA ARG A 115 16.97 -22.61 18.90
C ARG A 115 18.13 -21.81 19.48
N SER A 116 19.32 -22.38 19.62
CA SER A 116 20.40 -21.66 20.33
C SER A 116 21.51 -21.10 19.43
N ASP A 117 21.66 -21.56 18.19
CA ASP A 117 22.72 -21.04 17.32
C ASP A 117 22.40 -21.28 15.84
N LEU A 118 21.66 -20.35 15.21
CA LEU A 118 21.44 -20.37 13.76
C LEU A 118 22.74 -20.20 12.96
N SER A 119 23.81 -19.69 13.57
CA SER A 119 25.14 -19.58 12.97
C SER A 119 25.84 -20.93 12.83
N ALA A 120 25.35 -21.96 13.55
CA ALA A 120 25.91 -23.31 13.50
C ALA A 120 25.39 -24.15 12.32
N ILE A 121 24.39 -23.68 11.56
CA ILE A 121 23.88 -24.31 10.35
C ILE A 121 24.37 -23.52 9.13
N PRO A 122 25.48 -23.91 8.47
CA PRO A 122 26.12 -23.11 7.43
C PRO A 122 25.20 -22.76 6.26
N ASP A 123 24.18 -23.58 5.97
CA ASP A 123 23.25 -23.40 4.84
C ASP A 123 22.06 -22.48 5.15
N ILE A 124 21.82 -22.08 6.40
CA ILE A 124 20.68 -21.24 6.78
C ILE A 124 21.13 -19.79 7.12
N ALA A 125 22.34 -19.58 7.63
CA ALA A 125 22.81 -18.28 8.07
C ALA A 125 22.77 -17.20 6.98
N ASP A 126 23.03 -17.58 5.72
CA ASP A 126 23.00 -16.67 4.56
C ASP A 126 21.58 -16.46 3.99
N GLN A 127 20.55 -17.12 4.57
CA GLN A 127 19.17 -17.10 4.09
C GLN A 127 18.20 -16.44 5.08
N VAL A 128 18.71 -15.93 6.22
CA VAL A 128 17.91 -15.26 7.23
C VAL A 128 17.90 -13.76 6.96
N GLU A 129 16.71 -13.19 6.79
CA GLU A 129 16.54 -11.75 6.77
C GLU A 129 16.02 -11.24 8.13
N ILE A 130 16.54 -10.09 8.57
CA ILE A 130 16.18 -9.46 9.84
C ILE A 130 15.55 -8.10 9.56
N GLY A 131 14.44 -7.82 10.24
CA GLY A 131 13.73 -6.55 10.15
C GLY A 131 13.29 -6.04 11.52
N THR A 132 12.62 -4.89 11.50
CA THR A 132 12.09 -4.26 12.71
C THR A 132 10.69 -3.72 12.47
N PHE A 133 9.90 -3.62 13.56
CA PHE A 133 8.66 -2.86 13.59
C PHE A 133 8.39 -2.37 15.01
N ARG A 134 7.54 -1.36 15.13
CA ARG A 134 7.06 -0.86 16.42
C ARG A 134 5.56 -1.06 16.51
N THR A 135 5.08 -1.57 17.66
CA THR A 135 3.66 -1.67 17.97
C THR A 135 3.08 -0.31 18.35
N ALA A 136 1.82 -0.10 18.00
CA ALA A 136 1.09 1.09 18.41
C ALA A 136 1.02 1.19 19.95
N PRO A 137 0.91 2.39 20.54
CA PRO A 137 0.48 2.58 21.91
C PRO A 137 -0.95 2.05 22.11
N SER A 138 -1.32 1.61 23.32
CA SER A 138 -2.72 1.27 23.62
C SER A 138 -3.61 2.51 23.59
N ALA A 139 -4.89 2.35 23.25
CA ALA A 139 -5.85 3.42 22.98
C ALA A 139 -5.92 4.54 24.05
N ASN A 140 -5.61 4.24 25.31
CA ASN A 140 -5.64 5.22 26.39
C ASN A 140 -4.24 5.76 26.78
N MET A 141 -3.22 5.42 25.99
CA MET A 141 -1.84 5.81 26.27
C MET A 141 -1.36 6.85 25.25
N THR A 142 -0.57 7.81 25.73
CA THR A 142 0.32 8.59 24.88
C THR A 142 1.48 7.70 24.48
N SER A 143 2.03 7.87 23.29
CA SER A 143 3.27 7.21 22.89
C SER A 143 4.40 7.56 23.87
N ASN A 144 5.23 6.58 24.24
CA ASN A 144 6.46 6.81 25.01
C ASN A 144 7.54 7.47 24.14
N SER A 145 7.43 7.40 22.81
CA SER A 145 8.21 8.23 21.91
C SER A 145 7.68 9.66 21.95
N SER A 146 8.54 10.61 21.72
CA SER A 146 8.18 12.03 21.69
C SER A 146 7.22 12.41 20.55
N ALA A 147 6.95 11.50 19.60
CA ALA A 147 6.05 11.70 18.46
C ALA A 147 5.57 10.38 17.87
N ILE A 148 4.39 10.39 17.23
CA ILE A 148 3.98 9.40 16.23
C ILE A 148 4.41 9.96 14.88
N SER A 149 5.10 9.16 14.08
CA SER A 149 5.62 9.59 12.77
C SER A 149 5.20 8.63 11.69
N PHE A 150 4.59 9.13 10.61
CA PHE A 150 4.25 8.30 9.47
C PHE A 150 4.46 8.99 8.13
N ILE A 151 4.63 8.17 7.11
CA ILE A 151 4.79 8.59 5.72
C ILE A 151 3.58 8.09 4.93
N TRP A 152 3.10 8.87 3.94
CA TRP A 152 2.14 8.38 2.95
C TRP A 152 2.59 8.72 1.55
N GLY A 153 2.19 7.88 0.58
CA GLY A 153 2.49 8.09 -0.83
C GLY A 153 1.99 6.93 -1.69
N ALA A 154 1.87 7.19 -2.97
CA ALA A 154 1.34 6.29 -3.98
C ALA A 154 2.04 6.48 -5.34
N ASP A 155 1.48 5.91 -6.39
CA ASP A 155 1.90 6.10 -7.78
C ASP A 155 3.34 5.62 -8.02
N LEU A 156 3.57 4.32 -7.85
CA LEU A 156 4.89 3.69 -7.93
C LEU A 156 5.08 2.92 -9.25
N GLY A 157 5.96 3.41 -10.10
CA GLY A 157 6.34 2.72 -11.34
C GLY A 157 5.39 2.93 -12.51
N GLY A 158 4.60 4.02 -12.49
CA GLY A 158 3.59 4.32 -13.50
C GLY A 158 4.11 5.00 -14.75
N GLN A 159 3.40 4.83 -15.85
CA GLN A 159 3.57 5.48 -17.15
C GLN A 159 5.03 5.48 -17.63
N ASN A 160 5.70 4.33 -17.55
CA ASN A 160 7.11 4.09 -17.89
C ASN A 160 8.17 4.78 -16.97
N TYR A 161 7.76 5.39 -15.86
CA TYR A 161 8.67 5.83 -14.79
C TYR A 161 8.95 4.68 -13.83
N CYS A 162 9.45 3.57 -14.34
CA CYS A 162 9.74 2.37 -13.58
C CYS A 162 11.04 2.50 -12.76
N ARG A 163 11.58 1.40 -12.24
CA ARG A 163 12.83 1.38 -11.47
C ARG A 163 13.95 2.04 -12.23
N ASN A 164 14.49 3.15 -11.73
CA ASN A 164 15.51 3.94 -12.42
C ASN A 164 16.86 3.22 -12.43
N ALA A 165 17.35 2.87 -13.61
CA ALA A 165 18.64 2.17 -13.76
C ALA A 165 19.82 3.03 -13.30
N ASN A 166 19.75 4.36 -13.46
CA ASN A 166 20.82 5.27 -13.05
C ASN A 166 20.94 5.41 -11.54
N GLU A 167 19.81 5.21 -10.82
CA GLU A 167 19.73 5.28 -9.36
C GLU A 167 19.80 3.89 -8.69
N GLY A 168 19.75 2.81 -9.48
CA GLY A 168 19.74 1.43 -9.00
C GLY A 168 18.37 0.96 -8.49
N GLY A 169 17.30 1.70 -8.79
CA GLY A 169 15.92 1.39 -8.39
C GLY A 169 15.11 2.63 -8.03
N TYR A 170 14.15 2.46 -7.12
CA TYR A 170 13.33 3.53 -6.56
C TYR A 170 14.04 4.25 -5.40
N SER A 171 14.98 5.15 -5.70
CA SER A 171 15.84 5.83 -4.71
C SER A 171 15.08 6.65 -3.67
N ILE A 172 13.82 7.04 -3.93
CA ILE A 172 12.94 7.76 -3.01
C ILE A 172 12.75 7.00 -1.68
N PHE A 173 12.70 5.66 -1.70
CA PHE A 173 12.59 4.85 -0.48
C PHE A 173 13.81 4.93 0.43
N LYS A 174 14.99 5.25 -0.12
CA LYS A 174 16.19 5.54 0.69
C LYS A 174 15.99 6.82 1.52
N SER A 175 15.40 7.84 0.93
CA SER A 175 15.07 9.09 1.62
C SER A 175 13.97 8.89 2.66
N MET A 176 12.92 8.12 2.32
CA MET A 176 11.85 7.77 3.26
C MET A 176 12.40 6.99 4.47
N LEU A 177 13.28 6.01 4.24
CA LEU A 177 13.90 5.23 5.32
C LEU A 177 14.68 6.10 6.31
N SER A 178 15.32 7.17 5.84
CA SER A 178 16.10 8.08 6.70
C SER A 178 15.28 8.85 7.73
N LEU A 179 13.96 8.91 7.57
CA LEU A 179 13.04 9.56 8.51
C LEU A 179 12.73 8.70 9.73
N ASN A 180 13.00 7.40 9.67
CA ASN A 180 12.74 6.46 10.76
C ASN A 180 11.29 6.55 11.27
N ALA A 181 10.35 6.61 10.35
CA ALA A 181 8.92 6.67 10.65
C ALA A 181 8.41 5.38 11.27
N ASP A 182 7.36 5.46 12.10
CA ASP A 182 6.72 4.29 12.73
C ASP A 182 6.05 3.41 11.68
N PHE A 183 5.43 4.03 10.65
CA PHE A 183 4.78 3.30 9.57
C PHE A 183 4.69 4.09 8.26
N PHE A 184 4.38 3.37 7.20
CA PHE A 184 4.11 3.90 5.87
C PHE A 184 2.70 3.50 5.43
N ILE A 185 1.93 4.44 4.92
CA ILE A 185 0.65 4.21 4.25
C ILE A 185 0.91 4.18 2.75
N ALA A 186 0.87 2.98 2.17
CA ALA A 186 0.87 2.78 0.73
C ALA A 186 -0.54 3.04 0.21
N ASN A 187 -0.77 4.26 -0.28
CA ASN A 187 -2.10 4.84 -0.53
C ASN A 187 -2.62 4.54 -1.94
N GLY A 188 -2.31 3.36 -2.48
CA GLY A 188 -2.70 2.90 -3.81
C GLY A 188 -1.60 3.02 -4.85
N ASP A 189 -1.86 2.46 -6.02
CA ASP A 189 -0.98 2.47 -7.18
C ASP A 189 0.46 2.03 -6.89
N MET A 190 0.60 1.00 -6.05
CA MET A 190 1.91 0.40 -5.77
C MET A 190 2.41 -0.50 -6.90
N ILE A 191 1.58 -0.73 -7.90
CA ILE A 191 1.90 -1.22 -9.23
C ILE A 191 1.02 -0.51 -10.26
N TYR A 192 1.47 -0.48 -11.49
CA TYR A 192 0.67 -0.11 -12.67
C TYR A 192 0.51 -1.35 -13.53
N ALA A 193 -0.51 -2.15 -13.24
CA ALA A 193 -0.74 -3.42 -13.92
C ALA A 193 -1.07 -3.23 -15.42
N ASP A 194 -1.62 -2.09 -15.77
CA ASP A 194 -1.88 -1.65 -17.14
C ASP A 194 -0.72 -0.87 -17.78
N GLY A 195 0.44 -0.83 -17.14
CA GLY A 195 1.70 -0.31 -17.63
C GLY A 195 2.68 -1.40 -18.08
N ALA A 196 3.76 -1.02 -18.72
CA ALA A 196 4.91 -1.86 -19.01
C ALA A 196 6.18 -1.12 -18.60
N CYS A 197 7.26 -1.85 -18.35
CA CYS A 197 8.55 -1.28 -17.96
C CYS A 197 9.64 -1.60 -18.99
N PRO A 198 9.60 -0.98 -20.19
CA PRO A 198 10.65 -1.15 -21.19
C PRO A 198 11.97 -0.51 -20.70
N ALA A 199 13.11 -0.92 -21.25
CA ALA A 199 14.42 -0.37 -20.89
C ALA A 199 14.50 1.16 -21.09
N GLN A 200 13.84 1.67 -22.14
CA GLN A 200 13.74 3.11 -22.38
C GLN A 200 12.47 3.65 -21.72
N GLY A 201 12.65 4.48 -20.72
CA GLY A 201 11.58 5.24 -20.08
C GLY A 201 11.29 6.57 -20.80
N PRO A 202 10.54 7.48 -20.16
CA PRO A 202 10.18 8.77 -20.74
C PRO A 202 11.37 9.65 -21.06
N ILE A 203 11.20 10.50 -22.08
CA ILE A 203 12.15 11.55 -22.46
C ILE A 203 11.49 12.89 -22.14
N PHE A 204 12.14 13.72 -21.35
CA PHE A 204 11.62 15.03 -20.97
C PHE A 204 12.73 16.09 -20.98
N ASN A 205 12.34 17.35 -21.17
CA ASN A 205 13.26 18.46 -21.09
C ASN A 205 13.30 19.01 -19.67
N ASN A 206 14.50 19.14 -19.12
CA ASN A 206 14.69 19.81 -17.84
C ASN A 206 14.32 21.29 -18.00
N SER A 207 13.31 21.75 -17.27
CA SER A 207 12.81 23.12 -17.33
C SER A 207 13.84 24.18 -16.91
N THR A 208 14.86 23.76 -16.13
CA THR A 208 15.86 24.69 -15.57
C THR A 208 17.02 24.98 -16.53
N ASN A 209 17.42 24.00 -17.35
CA ASN A 209 18.61 24.12 -18.19
C ASN A 209 18.40 23.67 -19.65
N ASN A 210 17.17 23.38 -20.04
CA ASN A 210 16.80 22.91 -21.39
C ASN A 210 17.51 21.62 -21.84
N GLN A 211 18.07 20.85 -20.91
CA GLN A 211 18.66 19.55 -21.22
C GLN A 211 17.59 18.50 -21.40
N THR A 212 17.72 17.70 -22.44
CA THR A 212 16.92 16.49 -22.61
C THR A 212 17.40 15.43 -21.62
N ILE A 213 16.52 14.99 -20.75
CA ILE A 213 16.77 13.89 -19.81
C ILE A 213 16.01 12.67 -20.34
N THR A 214 16.70 11.55 -20.42
CA THR A 214 16.09 10.25 -20.72
C THR A 214 16.05 9.45 -19.43
N TRP A 215 14.84 9.08 -19.02
CA TRP A 215 14.65 8.11 -17.94
C TRP A 215 15.01 6.73 -18.48
N THR A 216 15.91 6.03 -17.80
CA THR A 216 16.32 4.68 -18.17
C THR A 216 15.83 3.72 -17.11
N ASN A 217 15.02 2.74 -17.51
CA ASN A 217 14.48 1.76 -16.58
C ASN A 217 15.43 0.57 -16.41
N ILE A 218 15.40 -0.04 -15.22
CA ILE A 218 15.70 -1.46 -15.08
C ILE A 218 14.50 -2.18 -15.70
N PRO A 219 14.65 -2.89 -16.84
CA PRO A 219 13.49 -3.39 -17.56
C PRO A 219 12.73 -4.46 -16.78
N GLY A 220 11.40 -4.45 -16.93
CA GLY A 220 10.51 -5.56 -16.53
C GLY A 220 10.19 -6.42 -17.75
N ASP A 221 10.25 -7.73 -17.60
CA ASP A 221 9.93 -8.70 -18.67
C ASP A 221 8.45 -9.11 -18.59
N PHE A 222 7.56 -8.13 -18.65
CA PHE A 222 6.11 -8.32 -18.61
C PHE A 222 5.40 -7.34 -19.55
N LYS A 223 4.19 -7.72 -19.96
CA LYS A 223 3.29 -6.86 -20.74
C LYS A 223 2.35 -6.11 -19.83
N SER A 224 1.88 -4.97 -20.31
CA SER A 224 0.70 -4.29 -19.77
C SER A 224 -0.54 -5.20 -19.88
N LEU A 225 -1.37 -5.27 -18.83
CA LEU A 225 -2.68 -5.92 -18.91
C LEU A 225 -3.65 -5.21 -19.86
N ALA A 226 -3.41 -3.92 -20.15
CA ALA A 226 -4.14 -3.16 -21.17
C ALA A 226 -3.70 -3.48 -22.62
N ASP A 227 -2.59 -4.21 -22.83
CA ASP A 227 -2.13 -4.58 -24.18
C ASP A 227 -3.22 -5.39 -24.91
N PRO A 228 -3.61 -4.99 -26.15
CA PRO A 228 -4.65 -5.68 -26.91
C PRO A 228 -4.38 -7.16 -27.19
N SER A 229 -3.13 -7.60 -27.10
CA SER A 229 -2.75 -9.02 -27.28
C SER A 229 -2.98 -9.89 -26.05
N VAL A 230 -3.28 -9.32 -24.89
CA VAL A 230 -3.56 -10.07 -23.66
C VAL A 230 -5.02 -10.52 -23.67
N ASP A 231 -5.26 -11.81 -23.54
CA ASP A 231 -6.61 -12.38 -23.45
C ASP A 231 -7.07 -12.45 -21.98
N TRP A 232 -7.98 -11.57 -21.57
CA TRP A 232 -8.53 -11.56 -20.21
C TRP A 232 -9.37 -12.79 -19.85
N ASN A 233 -9.79 -13.60 -20.83
CA ASN A 233 -10.40 -14.92 -20.58
C ASN A 233 -9.35 -15.97 -20.20
N ASN A 234 -8.07 -15.73 -20.53
CA ASN A 234 -6.97 -16.58 -20.13
C ASN A 234 -6.52 -16.27 -18.70
N VAL A 235 -7.19 -16.87 -17.72
CA VAL A 235 -6.93 -16.65 -16.27
C VAL A 235 -5.46 -16.85 -15.90
N THR A 236 -4.78 -17.81 -16.55
CA THR A 236 -3.35 -18.08 -16.25
C THR A 236 -2.46 -16.94 -16.71
N GLU A 237 -2.69 -16.39 -17.89
CA GLU A 237 -1.94 -15.25 -18.42
C GLU A 237 -2.19 -14.00 -17.58
N VAL A 238 -3.45 -13.68 -17.30
CA VAL A 238 -3.86 -12.53 -16.47
C VAL A 238 -3.19 -12.60 -15.09
N ARG A 239 -3.30 -13.76 -14.42
CA ARG A 239 -2.67 -13.98 -13.12
C ARG A 239 -1.15 -13.79 -13.19
N SER A 240 -0.47 -14.38 -14.18
CA SER A 240 0.98 -14.26 -14.34
C SER A 240 1.41 -12.81 -14.46
N LEU A 241 0.71 -12.01 -15.28
CA LEU A 241 1.04 -10.60 -15.49
C LEU A 241 0.91 -9.77 -14.20
N PHE A 242 -0.17 -9.94 -13.42
CA PHE A 242 -0.27 -9.28 -12.12
C PHE A 242 0.87 -9.65 -11.18
N LEU A 243 1.18 -10.95 -11.07
CA LEU A 243 2.25 -11.41 -10.20
C LEU A 243 3.62 -10.90 -10.63
N GLU A 244 3.86 -10.73 -11.93
CA GLU A 244 5.11 -10.19 -12.47
C GLU A 244 5.27 -8.71 -12.16
N HIS A 245 4.21 -7.90 -12.24
CA HIS A 245 4.24 -6.49 -11.82
C HIS A 245 4.58 -6.36 -10.33
N TRP A 246 3.91 -7.12 -9.47
CA TRP A 246 4.21 -7.13 -8.04
C TRP A 246 5.64 -7.59 -7.75
N LYS A 247 6.09 -8.68 -8.37
CA LYS A 247 7.47 -9.17 -8.23
C LYS A 247 8.48 -8.13 -8.65
N TYR A 248 8.22 -7.43 -9.74
CA TYR A 248 9.10 -6.41 -10.24
C TYR A 248 9.30 -5.27 -9.21
N ASN A 249 8.22 -4.68 -8.69
CA ASN A 249 8.33 -3.60 -7.71
C ASN A 249 8.88 -4.10 -6.37
N ARG A 250 8.40 -5.24 -5.87
CA ARG A 250 8.88 -5.85 -4.61
C ARG A 250 10.33 -6.31 -4.66
N ASN A 251 10.90 -6.52 -5.84
CA ASN A 251 12.32 -6.85 -6.01
C ASN A 251 13.25 -5.62 -6.05
N ASP A 252 12.72 -4.41 -5.90
CA ASP A 252 13.54 -3.21 -5.79
C ASP A 252 14.36 -3.20 -4.49
N THR A 253 15.64 -2.84 -4.59
CA THR A 253 16.56 -2.91 -3.45
C THR A 253 16.20 -1.91 -2.36
N TYR A 254 15.84 -0.69 -2.72
CA TYR A 254 15.51 0.36 -1.75
C TYR A 254 14.14 0.12 -1.12
N PHE A 255 13.18 -0.36 -1.92
CA PHE A 255 11.86 -0.70 -1.41
C PHE A 255 11.91 -1.90 -0.44
N LYS A 256 12.69 -2.95 -0.74
CA LYS A 256 12.92 -4.07 0.19
C LYS A 256 13.54 -3.60 1.50
N GLU A 257 14.59 -2.76 1.42
CA GLU A 257 15.26 -2.25 2.62
C GLU A 257 14.34 -1.35 3.46
N PHE A 258 13.50 -0.53 2.81
CA PHE A 258 12.51 0.29 3.47
C PHE A 258 11.47 -0.56 4.20
N LEU A 259 10.84 -1.53 3.53
CA LEU A 259 9.78 -2.37 4.09
C LEU A 259 10.27 -3.34 5.18
N ARG A 260 11.54 -3.66 5.19
CA ARG A 260 12.16 -4.45 6.25
C ARG A 260 12.18 -3.70 7.59
N ASN A 261 12.21 -2.36 7.56
CA ASN A 261 12.40 -1.51 8.73
C ASN A 261 11.18 -0.63 9.08
N VAL A 262 10.26 -0.44 8.14
CA VAL A 262 9.07 0.41 8.31
C VAL A 262 7.82 -0.42 7.99
N SER A 263 6.90 -0.48 8.94
CA SER A 263 5.64 -1.22 8.76
C SER A 263 4.75 -0.57 7.71
N MET A 264 4.06 -1.37 6.89
CA MET A 264 3.20 -0.87 5.82
C MET A 264 1.71 -1.11 6.12
N TYR A 265 0.91 -0.08 5.95
CA TYR A 265 -0.53 -0.19 5.80
C TYR A 265 -0.86 -0.06 4.32
N SER A 266 -1.35 -1.15 3.72
CA SER A 266 -1.61 -1.21 2.29
C SER A 266 -3.04 -0.78 1.99
N GLN A 267 -3.19 0.08 1.02
CA GLN A 267 -4.42 0.44 0.34
C GLN A 267 -4.21 0.22 -1.15
N TRP A 268 -5.23 0.02 -1.92
CA TRP A 268 -5.14 -0.01 -3.37
C TRP A 268 -5.84 1.17 -4.01
N ASP A 269 -5.50 1.44 -5.27
CA ASP A 269 -6.19 2.36 -6.14
C ASP A 269 -6.57 1.62 -7.44
N ASP A 270 -6.70 2.28 -8.54
CA ASP A 270 -7.20 1.67 -9.77
C ASP A 270 -6.13 0.87 -10.52
N HIS A 271 -4.89 1.32 -10.56
CA HIS A 271 -3.84 0.66 -11.33
C HIS A 271 -3.35 -0.68 -10.73
N GLU A 272 -3.76 -1.04 -9.52
CA GLU A 272 -3.64 -2.42 -9.05
C GLU A 272 -4.46 -3.38 -9.92
N ILE A 273 -5.43 -2.87 -10.67
CA ILE A 273 -6.24 -3.60 -11.66
C ILE A 273 -6.05 -2.97 -13.03
N ILE A 274 -6.57 -1.76 -13.24
CA ILE A 274 -6.50 -0.99 -14.48
C ILE A 274 -7.06 0.42 -14.24
N ASN A 275 -6.54 1.44 -14.96
CA ASN A 275 -6.96 2.83 -14.85
C ASN A 275 -8.49 3.03 -14.81
N ASP A 276 -8.96 3.88 -13.89
CA ASP A 276 -10.36 4.16 -13.56
C ASP A 276 -11.16 2.90 -13.15
N PHE A 277 -10.51 1.92 -12.49
CA PHE A 277 -11.14 0.67 -12.05
C PHE A 277 -12.25 0.89 -11.02
N GLY A 278 -13.37 0.19 -11.22
CA GLY A 278 -14.43 0.02 -10.24
C GLY A 278 -15.08 -1.36 -10.36
N SER A 279 -15.27 -2.09 -9.23
CA SER A 279 -15.62 -3.52 -9.23
C SER A 279 -16.90 -3.88 -9.97
N LYS A 280 -17.86 -2.96 -10.11
CA LYS A 280 -19.14 -3.15 -10.80
C LYS A 280 -19.12 -2.64 -12.25
N TRP A 281 -17.99 -2.24 -12.75
CA TRP A 281 -17.85 -1.57 -14.02
C TRP A 281 -17.69 -2.55 -15.17
N PRO A 282 -18.50 -2.49 -16.25
CA PRO A 282 -18.07 -3.00 -17.53
C PRO A 282 -16.96 -2.09 -18.06
N TYR A 283 -15.80 -2.64 -18.31
CA TYR A 283 -14.60 -1.89 -18.62
C TYR A 283 -14.73 -1.11 -19.93
N TRP A 284 -14.82 0.20 -19.80
CA TRP A 284 -14.66 1.16 -20.89
C TRP A 284 -13.27 1.77 -20.77
N ASN A 285 -12.28 1.19 -21.41
CA ASN A 285 -10.97 1.79 -21.31
C ASN A 285 -10.85 3.02 -22.23
N LEU A 286 -9.83 3.84 -21.95
CA LEU A 286 -9.37 4.92 -22.84
C LEU A 286 -9.15 4.46 -24.29
N PHE A 287 -9.07 3.16 -24.53
CA PHE A 287 -8.85 2.51 -25.81
C PHE A 287 -10.13 1.97 -26.44
N SER A 288 -11.32 2.32 -25.91
CA SER A 288 -12.65 2.05 -26.48
C SER A 288 -12.97 0.57 -26.72
N VAL A 289 -12.52 -0.33 -25.88
CA VAL A 289 -12.78 -1.77 -26.06
C VAL A 289 -13.49 -2.32 -24.84
N ASP A 290 -14.77 -2.68 -25.00
CA ASP A 290 -15.46 -3.60 -24.10
C ASP A 290 -14.80 -4.98 -24.27
N ARG A 291 -14.10 -5.45 -23.25
CA ARG A 291 -13.35 -6.72 -23.33
C ARG A 291 -13.99 -7.77 -22.44
N GLU A 292 -14.23 -8.93 -23.03
CA GLU A 292 -14.60 -10.11 -22.26
C GLU A 292 -13.49 -10.47 -21.26
N GLY A 293 -13.86 -11.07 -20.12
CA GLY A 293 -12.90 -11.52 -19.12
C GLY A 293 -12.61 -10.52 -17.98
N TYR A 294 -13.25 -9.35 -17.97
CA TYR A 294 -13.11 -8.37 -16.88
C TYR A 294 -13.25 -8.96 -15.45
N PRO A 295 -14.20 -9.88 -15.17
CA PRO A 295 -14.29 -10.51 -13.85
C PRO A 295 -13.03 -11.30 -13.47
N ASN A 296 -12.32 -11.88 -14.44
CA ASN A 296 -11.05 -12.55 -14.18
C ASN A 296 -9.95 -11.52 -13.84
N LEU A 297 -9.94 -10.38 -14.57
CA LEU A 297 -9.02 -9.28 -14.28
C LEU A 297 -9.16 -8.82 -12.83
N VAL A 298 -10.38 -8.48 -12.41
CA VAL A 298 -10.68 -8.05 -11.03
C VAL A 298 -10.27 -9.11 -10.01
N LYS A 299 -10.64 -10.36 -10.23
CA LYS A 299 -10.35 -11.46 -9.32
C LYS A 299 -8.84 -11.70 -9.14
N GLU A 300 -8.12 -11.79 -10.25
CA GLU A 300 -6.69 -12.12 -10.17
C GLU A 300 -5.86 -10.91 -9.70
N GLY A 301 -6.25 -9.67 -10.03
CA GLY A 301 -5.63 -8.46 -9.47
C GLY A 301 -5.84 -8.33 -7.97
N THR A 302 -7.09 -8.52 -7.49
CA THR A 302 -7.38 -8.55 -6.04
C THR A 302 -6.56 -9.62 -5.32
N ASN A 303 -6.46 -10.82 -5.90
CA ASN A 303 -5.65 -11.88 -5.32
C ASN A 303 -4.17 -11.49 -5.25
N ALA A 304 -3.62 -10.92 -6.33
CA ALA A 304 -2.23 -10.50 -6.38
C ALA A 304 -1.94 -9.39 -5.35
N PHE A 305 -2.81 -8.38 -5.24
CA PHE A 305 -2.72 -7.36 -4.18
C PHE A 305 -2.62 -7.98 -2.78
N LEU A 306 -3.52 -8.93 -2.47
CA LEU A 306 -3.54 -9.61 -1.17
C LEU A 306 -2.32 -10.50 -0.94
N TYR A 307 -1.75 -11.12 -1.98
CA TYR A 307 -0.55 -11.95 -1.84
C TYR A 307 0.69 -11.11 -1.53
N TYR A 308 0.78 -9.90 -2.08
CA TYR A 308 1.97 -9.06 -1.99
C TYR A 308 1.89 -7.96 -0.93
N SER A 309 0.74 -7.79 -0.28
CA SER A 309 0.55 -6.81 0.79
C SER A 309 0.61 -7.47 2.17
N PRO A 310 1.39 -6.95 3.13
CA PRO A 310 1.47 -7.49 4.49
C PRO A 310 0.26 -7.07 5.33
N LEU A 311 -0.95 -7.45 4.91
CA LEU A 311 -2.20 -7.08 5.56
C LEU A 311 -2.85 -8.28 6.28
N ASP A 312 -3.62 -7.98 7.34
CA ASP A 312 -4.40 -8.97 8.06
C ASP A 312 -5.69 -9.32 7.30
N SER A 313 -5.56 -10.26 6.40
CA SER A 313 -6.70 -10.77 5.64
C SER A 313 -7.74 -11.51 6.50
N ASN A 314 -7.47 -11.73 7.80
CA ASN A 314 -8.36 -12.40 8.76
C ASN A 314 -9.12 -11.43 9.68
N SER A 315 -9.16 -10.13 9.38
CA SER A 315 -9.84 -9.13 10.23
C SER A 315 -11.36 -9.35 10.36
N ASN A 316 -11.95 -10.24 9.58
CA ASN A 316 -13.30 -10.75 9.78
C ASN A 316 -13.33 -11.93 10.75
N LYS A 317 -14.18 -11.87 11.77
CA LYS A 317 -14.31 -12.79 12.91
C LYS A 317 -14.65 -14.25 12.56
N ASP A 318 -14.83 -14.60 11.31
CA ASP A 318 -15.15 -15.96 10.87
C ASP A 318 -13.90 -16.69 10.40
N ASN A 319 -13.42 -17.60 11.24
CA ASN A 319 -12.16 -18.36 11.12
C ASN A 319 -12.06 -19.31 9.90
N ASN A 320 -12.86 -19.16 8.87
CA ASN A 320 -12.84 -19.99 7.66
C ASN A 320 -12.39 -19.17 6.44
N TYR A 321 -11.13 -18.74 6.46
CA TYR A 321 -10.54 -17.97 5.40
C TYR A 321 -9.96 -18.89 4.31
N THR A 322 -10.53 -18.86 3.12
CA THR A 322 -9.90 -19.39 1.91
C THR A 322 -9.58 -18.23 0.96
N VAL A 323 -8.44 -18.29 0.29
CA VAL A 323 -7.92 -17.29 -0.66
C VAL A 323 -8.92 -16.91 -1.80
N ASN A 324 -10.04 -17.61 -1.89
CA ASN A 324 -11.11 -17.41 -2.87
C ASN A 324 -12.35 -16.70 -2.31
N ASP A 325 -12.28 -16.12 -1.12
CA ASP A 325 -13.44 -15.49 -0.48
C ASP A 325 -13.70 -14.09 -1.05
N SER A 326 -14.89 -13.90 -1.64
CA SER A 326 -15.37 -12.60 -2.12
C SER A 326 -15.65 -11.57 -1.01
N ASN A 327 -15.47 -11.95 0.25
CA ASN A 327 -15.73 -11.12 1.43
C ASN A 327 -14.46 -10.47 2.01
N LYS A 328 -13.38 -10.37 1.26
CA LYS A 328 -12.13 -9.75 1.72
C LYS A 328 -12.31 -8.24 1.83
N ARG A 329 -12.24 -7.71 3.03
CA ARG A 329 -12.30 -6.27 3.26
C ARG A 329 -10.88 -5.69 3.23
N ILE A 330 -10.70 -4.65 2.40
CA ILE A 330 -9.49 -3.82 2.41
C ILE A 330 -9.68 -2.67 3.41
N PHE A 331 -10.90 -2.13 3.53
CA PHE A 331 -11.17 -1.06 4.48
C PHE A 331 -11.09 -1.54 5.94
N ARG A 332 -10.39 -0.79 6.77
CA ARG A 332 -10.11 -1.11 8.18
C ARG A 332 -9.60 0.09 8.95
N SER A 333 -9.59 0.00 10.29
CA SER A 333 -9.10 1.06 11.17
C SER A 333 -7.98 0.59 12.08
N PHE A 334 -7.13 1.54 12.49
CA PHE A 334 -6.02 1.33 13.41
C PHE A 334 -5.97 2.45 14.43
N ASN A 335 -5.83 2.09 15.70
CA ASN A 335 -5.61 3.06 16.77
C ASN A 335 -4.14 3.14 17.13
N TRP A 336 -3.62 4.36 17.17
CA TRP A 336 -2.26 4.69 17.62
C TRP A 336 -2.33 5.53 18.90
N GLY A 337 -2.72 4.87 20.00
CA GLY A 337 -2.88 5.52 21.29
C GLY A 337 -4.06 6.48 21.34
N LYS A 338 -3.97 7.48 22.20
CA LYS A 338 -5.01 8.52 22.35
C LYS A 338 -4.92 9.61 21.27
N ASP A 339 -3.83 9.63 20.49
CA ASP A 339 -3.52 10.77 19.64
C ASP A 339 -3.88 10.57 18.18
N LEU A 340 -4.02 9.31 17.69
CA LEU A 340 -4.33 9.04 16.29
C LEU A 340 -5.25 7.83 16.12
N ASP A 341 -6.36 8.02 15.40
CA ASP A 341 -7.11 6.96 14.72
C ASP A 341 -6.92 7.09 13.21
N LEU A 342 -6.50 5.99 12.57
CA LEU A 342 -6.32 5.86 11.13
C LEU A 342 -7.46 5.01 10.55
N PHE A 343 -8.16 5.54 9.56
CA PHE A 343 -9.22 4.86 8.80
C PHE A 343 -8.77 4.71 7.35
N ILE A 344 -8.52 3.49 6.93
CA ILE A 344 -8.19 3.16 5.53
C ILE A 344 -9.48 2.78 4.83
N ILE A 345 -9.86 3.53 3.81
CA ILE A 345 -11.05 3.22 3.00
C ILE A 345 -10.68 2.45 1.73
N ASP A 346 -11.67 1.86 1.11
CA ASP A 346 -11.60 1.15 -0.17
C ASP A 346 -12.57 1.82 -1.13
N ALA A 347 -12.08 2.77 -1.92
CA ALA A 347 -12.92 3.50 -2.85
C ALA A 347 -13.12 2.76 -4.18
N ARG A 348 -12.58 1.54 -4.32
CA ARG A 348 -12.61 0.79 -5.58
C ARG A 348 -13.59 -0.38 -5.59
N SER A 349 -13.65 -1.20 -4.53
CA SER A 349 -14.39 -2.46 -4.54
C SER A 349 -15.90 -2.31 -4.58
N TYR A 350 -16.44 -1.27 -3.97
CA TYR A 350 -17.86 -1.13 -3.68
C TYR A 350 -18.57 -0.07 -4.50
N ARG A 351 -17.82 0.68 -5.28
CA ARG A 351 -18.32 1.85 -6.01
C ARG A 351 -19.33 1.52 -7.07
N SER A 352 -20.26 2.45 -7.29
CA SER A 352 -21.11 2.50 -8.46
C SER A 352 -20.29 2.85 -9.71
N GLN A 353 -20.87 2.64 -10.88
CA GLN A 353 -20.25 3.05 -12.14
C GLN A 353 -20.08 4.57 -12.21
N ASN A 354 -18.91 5.05 -12.62
CA ASN A 354 -18.57 6.47 -12.64
C ASN A 354 -19.54 7.31 -13.48
N HIS A 355 -20.01 6.79 -14.63
CA HIS A 355 -20.92 7.51 -15.54
C HIS A 355 -22.36 7.66 -15.02
N ILE A 356 -22.74 6.97 -13.96
CA ILE A 356 -24.05 7.15 -13.34
C ILE A 356 -24.09 8.56 -12.74
N ALA A 357 -25.16 9.32 -13.06
CA ALA A 357 -25.32 10.66 -12.53
C ALA A 357 -25.44 10.63 -10.99
N ASP A 358 -24.74 11.55 -10.31
CA ASP A 358 -24.85 11.77 -8.87
C ASP A 358 -26.09 12.64 -8.56
N ALA A 359 -27.27 12.12 -8.89
CA ALA A 359 -28.55 12.82 -8.78
C ALA A 359 -29.27 12.51 -7.44
N PRO A 360 -30.19 13.36 -6.97
CA PRO A 360 -30.90 13.18 -5.68
C PRO A 360 -31.66 11.87 -5.53
N ASP A 361 -32.07 11.25 -6.62
CA ASP A 361 -32.78 9.98 -6.69
C ASP A 361 -31.87 8.80 -7.09
N SER A 362 -30.57 9.06 -7.22
CA SER A 362 -29.58 8.06 -7.53
C SER A 362 -29.07 7.36 -6.26
N ASN A 363 -28.88 6.04 -6.36
CA ASN A 363 -28.18 5.25 -5.33
C ASN A 363 -26.69 5.14 -5.64
N LYS A 364 -26.11 6.19 -6.24
CA LYS A 364 -24.69 6.22 -6.54
C LYS A 364 -23.87 6.28 -5.25
N THR A 365 -22.89 5.43 -5.12
CA THR A 365 -22.02 5.32 -3.95
C THR A 365 -20.58 5.04 -4.36
N LEU A 366 -19.61 5.59 -3.65
CA LEU A 366 -18.19 5.29 -3.75
C LEU A 366 -17.81 4.15 -2.80
N LEU A 367 -18.28 4.23 -1.55
CA LEU A 367 -17.89 3.31 -0.48
C LEU A 367 -18.83 2.11 -0.35
N GLY A 368 -20.05 2.20 -0.89
CA GLY A 368 -21.10 1.23 -0.62
C GLY A 368 -21.65 1.35 0.81
N ASP A 369 -22.87 0.83 1.02
CA ASP A 369 -23.62 1.03 2.27
C ASP A 369 -22.87 0.51 3.51
N GLU A 370 -22.24 -0.66 3.40
CA GLU A 370 -21.58 -1.31 4.54
C GLU A 370 -20.36 -0.53 5.01
N GLN A 371 -19.49 -0.13 4.09
CA GLN A 371 -18.30 0.62 4.42
C GLN A 371 -18.63 2.03 4.90
N LEU A 372 -19.58 2.71 4.25
CA LEU A 372 -20.01 4.03 4.65
C LEU A 372 -20.59 4.01 6.08
N GLN A 373 -21.42 3.00 6.41
CA GLN A 373 -21.95 2.85 7.77
C GLN A 373 -20.82 2.57 8.78
N TRP A 374 -19.86 1.72 8.43
CA TRP A 374 -18.69 1.45 9.26
C TRP A 374 -17.89 2.74 9.53
N LEU A 375 -17.55 3.51 8.47
CA LEU A 375 -16.76 4.74 8.61
C LEU A 375 -17.49 5.76 9.50
N ARG A 376 -18.79 5.93 9.32
CA ARG A 376 -19.63 6.79 10.17
C ARG A 376 -19.59 6.37 11.64
N GLN A 377 -19.68 5.07 11.92
CA GLN A 377 -19.60 4.54 13.28
C GLN A 377 -18.22 4.74 13.91
N GLU A 378 -17.16 4.44 13.17
CA GLU A 378 -15.79 4.61 13.63
C GLU A 378 -15.49 6.08 13.96
N LEU A 379 -15.84 7.00 13.07
CA LEU A 379 -15.66 8.45 13.30
C LEU A 379 -16.46 8.94 14.51
N SER A 380 -17.72 8.51 14.64
CA SER A 380 -18.58 8.90 15.77
C SER A 380 -18.08 8.35 17.12
N ASN A 381 -17.39 7.22 17.12
CA ASN A 381 -16.88 6.56 18.33
C ASN A 381 -15.42 6.94 18.64
N SER A 382 -14.72 7.58 17.73
CA SER A 382 -13.32 7.92 17.90
C SER A 382 -13.12 8.99 18.98
N ASN A 383 -12.28 8.67 19.96
CA ASN A 383 -11.84 9.61 20.98
C ASN A 383 -10.38 10.09 20.75
N ALA A 384 -9.75 9.66 19.67
CA ALA A 384 -8.39 10.10 19.35
C ALA A 384 -8.36 11.60 19.04
N THR A 385 -7.25 12.26 19.37
CA THR A 385 -7.09 13.68 19.06
C THR A 385 -7.20 13.93 17.56
N TRP A 386 -6.49 13.14 16.74
CA TRP A 386 -6.48 13.24 15.29
C TRP A 386 -7.15 12.02 14.65
N LYS A 387 -7.96 12.28 13.63
CA LYS A 387 -8.69 11.28 12.83
C LYS A 387 -8.21 11.40 11.40
N VAL A 388 -7.37 10.47 10.97
CA VAL A 388 -6.81 10.46 9.62
C VAL A 388 -7.58 9.44 8.77
N ILE A 389 -8.18 9.91 7.68
CA ILE A 389 -8.86 9.08 6.69
C ILE A 389 -7.94 8.96 5.47
N SER A 390 -7.50 7.76 5.18
CA SER A 390 -6.72 7.44 3.99
C SER A 390 -7.68 7.12 2.84
N SER A 391 -7.72 8.00 1.85
CA SER A 391 -8.50 7.85 0.61
C SER A 391 -7.53 7.81 -0.58
N ASP A 392 -7.71 6.84 -1.47
CA ASP A 392 -6.95 6.75 -2.72
C ASP A 392 -7.25 7.95 -3.63
N VAL A 393 -8.49 8.45 -3.67
CA VAL A 393 -8.92 9.57 -4.52
C VAL A 393 -9.12 10.87 -3.72
N PRO A 394 -8.81 12.04 -4.34
CA PRO A 394 -8.93 13.33 -3.67
C PRO A 394 -10.38 13.82 -3.53
N ILE A 395 -10.58 14.77 -2.59
CA ILE A 395 -11.88 15.32 -2.23
C ILE A 395 -12.40 16.29 -3.29
N SER A 396 -11.68 17.39 -3.53
CA SER A 396 -12.15 18.49 -4.40
C SER A 396 -11.37 18.64 -5.70
N ILE A 397 -10.38 17.80 -5.94
CA ILE A 397 -9.67 17.76 -7.22
C ILE A 397 -10.41 16.78 -8.14
N PRO A 398 -11.08 17.26 -9.22
CA PRO A 398 -11.81 16.36 -10.11
C PRO A 398 -10.86 15.43 -10.86
N THR A 399 -11.04 14.13 -10.70
CA THR A 399 -10.24 13.08 -11.35
C THR A 399 -11.05 12.35 -12.43
N GLY A 400 -10.41 11.40 -13.11
CA GLY A 400 -11.00 10.55 -14.14
C GLY A 400 -10.62 10.99 -15.56
N SER A 401 -10.14 10.01 -16.30
CA SER A 401 -9.80 10.16 -17.73
C SER A 401 -11.07 10.21 -18.57
N ASN A 402 -11.18 11.22 -19.44
CA ASN A 402 -12.34 11.41 -20.31
C ASN A 402 -13.69 11.47 -19.55
N ALA A 403 -13.74 12.26 -18.48
CA ALA A 403 -14.90 12.39 -17.60
C ALA A 403 -16.23 12.73 -18.32
N SER A 404 -16.17 13.41 -19.49
CA SER A 404 -17.35 13.71 -20.32
C SER A 404 -18.10 12.48 -20.82
N ILE A 405 -17.45 11.33 -20.88
CA ILE A 405 -18.03 10.06 -21.33
C ILE A 405 -18.12 9.07 -20.19
N LEU A 406 -17.06 9.00 -19.38
CA LEU A 406 -16.87 7.96 -18.37
C LEU A 406 -17.34 8.36 -16.96
N GLY A 407 -17.56 9.67 -16.72
CA GLY A 407 -17.80 10.21 -15.38
C GLY A 407 -16.49 10.54 -14.65
N ARG A 408 -16.59 11.17 -13.47
CA ARG A 408 -15.46 11.44 -12.60
C ARG A 408 -15.08 10.18 -11.82
N ASP A 409 -13.80 10.04 -11.57
CA ASP A 409 -13.28 8.87 -10.85
C ASP A 409 -13.17 9.06 -9.34
N GLY A 410 -13.11 10.31 -8.86
CA GLY A 410 -13.06 10.69 -7.46
C GLY A 410 -14.38 11.24 -6.90
N TRP A 411 -14.28 11.89 -5.74
CA TRP A 411 -15.41 12.48 -5.04
C TRP A 411 -16.02 13.66 -5.78
N ALA A 412 -15.19 14.58 -6.28
CA ALA A 412 -15.62 15.85 -6.84
C ALA A 412 -16.44 15.71 -8.12
N ASN A 413 -17.54 16.46 -8.20
CA ASN A 413 -18.30 16.64 -9.45
C ASN A 413 -17.55 17.56 -10.43
N GLY A 414 -16.89 18.61 -9.91
CA GLY A 414 -16.28 19.68 -10.65
C GLY A 414 -17.27 20.80 -10.99
N ASN A 415 -16.76 22.02 -11.17
CA ASN A 415 -17.57 23.23 -11.34
C ASN A 415 -18.29 23.34 -12.69
N GLU A 416 -18.13 22.39 -13.59
CA GLU A 416 -18.74 22.39 -14.93
C GLU A 416 -20.17 21.82 -14.96
N THR A 417 -20.83 21.72 -13.82
CA THR A 417 -22.04 20.93 -13.58
C THR A 417 -23.33 21.48 -14.21
N SER A 418 -23.34 22.64 -14.85
CA SER A 418 -24.59 23.30 -15.25
C SER A 418 -25.40 22.58 -16.34
N ASN A 419 -24.88 21.52 -17.01
CA ASN A 419 -25.60 20.81 -18.07
C ASN A 419 -25.22 19.32 -18.29
N TYR A 420 -24.46 18.68 -17.42
CA TYR A 420 -23.86 17.39 -17.77
C TYR A 420 -24.16 16.30 -16.75
N SER A 421 -25.08 15.43 -17.09
CA SER A 421 -25.35 14.19 -16.34
C SER A 421 -24.16 13.20 -16.31
N TYR A 422 -23.06 13.51 -17.00
CA TYR A 422 -21.90 12.62 -17.15
C TYR A 422 -20.66 13.10 -16.40
N TYR A 423 -20.57 14.36 -15.99
CA TYR A 423 -19.43 14.94 -15.26
C TYR A 423 -19.60 14.84 -13.75
N THR A 424 -20.17 13.78 -13.26
CA THR A 424 -20.44 13.65 -11.83
C THR A 424 -19.54 12.63 -11.17
N GLY A 425 -18.96 13.00 -10.02
CA GLY A 425 -18.24 12.14 -9.08
C GLY A 425 -19.20 11.46 -8.11
N PHE A 426 -18.85 11.49 -6.84
CA PHE A 426 -19.60 10.88 -5.74
C PHE A 426 -19.81 11.89 -4.59
N GLU A 427 -20.00 13.15 -4.94
CA GLU A 427 -20.00 14.29 -4.03
C GLU A 427 -21.15 14.27 -3.03
N ARG A 428 -22.30 13.68 -3.40
CA ARG A 428 -23.45 13.57 -2.48
C ARG A 428 -23.14 12.65 -1.30
N GLU A 429 -22.48 11.52 -1.55
CA GLU A 429 -22.09 10.63 -0.47
C GLU A 429 -21.05 11.31 0.44
N LEU A 430 -20.12 12.06 -0.12
CA LEU A 430 -19.16 12.88 0.63
C LEU A 430 -19.88 13.96 1.43
N THR A 431 -20.89 14.66 0.84
CA THR A 431 -21.71 15.67 1.53
C THR A 431 -22.40 15.07 2.75
N ASP A 432 -22.94 13.86 2.61
CA ASP A 432 -23.59 13.15 3.72
C ASP A 432 -22.60 12.76 4.83
N LEU A 433 -21.35 12.43 4.47
CA LEU A 433 -20.29 12.17 5.44
C LEU A 433 -19.85 13.46 6.15
N PHE A 434 -19.65 14.53 5.41
CA PHE A 434 -19.27 15.84 5.97
C PHE A 434 -20.36 16.43 6.85
N LYS A 435 -21.63 16.22 6.49
CA LYS A 435 -22.76 16.61 7.31
C LYS A 435 -22.78 15.86 8.65
N LEU A 436 -22.46 14.57 8.68
CA LEU A 436 -22.31 13.83 9.94
C LEU A 436 -21.18 14.41 10.81
N ILE A 437 -20.02 14.72 10.20
CA ILE A 437 -18.87 15.31 10.90
C ILE A 437 -19.28 16.64 11.55
N ASP A 438 -20.00 17.47 10.82
CA ASP A 438 -20.50 18.76 11.26
C ASP A 438 -21.58 18.64 12.35
N GLU A 439 -22.65 17.86 12.12
CA GLU A 439 -23.75 17.66 13.08
C GLU A 439 -23.29 17.08 14.42
N GLN A 440 -22.26 16.21 14.40
CA GLN A 440 -21.72 15.60 15.62
C GLN A 440 -20.52 16.36 16.19
N ASN A 441 -20.13 17.47 15.56
CA ASN A 441 -18.97 18.26 15.95
C ASN A 441 -17.68 17.44 16.08
N ILE A 442 -17.45 16.53 15.11
CA ILE A 442 -16.25 15.70 15.08
C ILE A 442 -15.07 16.56 14.62
N LYS A 443 -14.08 16.73 15.49
CA LYS A 443 -12.94 17.63 15.26
C LYS A 443 -11.69 16.89 14.79
N ASN A 444 -10.76 17.67 14.21
CA ASN A 444 -9.42 17.24 13.83
C ASN A 444 -9.44 16.09 12.83
N VAL A 445 -10.29 16.18 11.80
CA VAL A 445 -10.39 15.23 10.70
C VAL A 445 -9.46 15.67 9.58
N ILE A 446 -8.59 14.75 9.15
CA ILE A 446 -7.62 14.96 8.08
C ILE A 446 -7.82 13.84 7.03
N PHE A 447 -7.92 14.21 5.77
CA PHE A 447 -7.80 13.27 4.68
C PHE A 447 -6.36 13.24 4.16
N ILE A 448 -5.80 12.07 3.93
CA ILE A 448 -4.59 11.87 3.13
C ILE A 448 -5.00 11.21 1.82
N THR A 449 -4.58 11.80 0.70
CA THR A 449 -5.02 11.40 -0.63
C THR A 449 -3.87 11.36 -1.63
N THR A 450 -4.13 10.79 -2.82
CA THR A 450 -3.14 10.57 -3.90
C THR A 450 -3.79 10.68 -5.30
N ASP A 451 -3.44 9.83 -6.27
CA ASP A 451 -4.04 9.66 -7.61
C ASP A 451 -3.70 10.80 -8.62
N VAL A 452 -3.57 12.03 -8.17
CA VAL A 452 -3.46 13.20 -9.06
C VAL A 452 -2.03 13.56 -9.49
N HIS A 453 -1.04 12.83 -9.07
CA HIS A 453 0.37 12.97 -9.48
C HIS A 453 1.00 14.34 -9.22
N PHE A 454 0.53 15.06 -8.23
CA PHE A 454 1.12 16.28 -7.67
C PHE A 454 0.70 16.47 -6.22
N PRO A 455 1.53 17.05 -5.35
CA PRO A 455 1.16 17.32 -3.96
C PRO A 455 0.35 18.61 -3.83
N ALA A 456 -0.62 18.60 -2.91
CA ALA A 456 -1.40 19.76 -2.53
C ALA A 456 -1.86 19.67 -1.07
N PHE A 457 -1.99 20.81 -0.38
CA PHE A 457 -2.68 20.91 0.90
C PHE A 457 -3.88 21.82 0.74
N ILE A 458 -5.05 21.33 1.11
CA ILE A 458 -6.33 22.00 0.92
C ILE A 458 -7.05 22.04 2.27
N ARG A 459 -7.61 23.18 2.61
CA ARG A 459 -8.48 23.35 3.77
C ARG A 459 -9.92 23.54 3.31
N TYR A 460 -10.85 22.87 3.95
CA TYR A 460 -12.29 22.98 3.77
C TYR A 460 -12.91 23.62 5.00
N ASN A 461 -13.91 24.51 4.78
CA ASN A 461 -14.57 25.23 5.86
C ASN A 461 -16.05 25.38 5.54
N PHE A 462 -16.92 24.66 6.24
CA PHE A 462 -18.33 24.58 5.92
C PHE A 462 -19.22 24.53 7.17
N ASP A 463 -20.50 24.91 6.99
CA ASP A 463 -21.59 24.80 7.97
C ASP A 463 -22.79 24.12 7.25
N LEU A 464 -22.79 22.77 7.22
CA LEU A 464 -23.80 21.98 6.51
C LEU A 464 -25.04 21.72 7.36
N ASN A 465 -24.96 21.91 8.68
CA ASN A 465 -26.07 21.79 9.60
C ASN A 465 -26.80 23.12 9.85
N ASN A 466 -26.24 24.24 9.38
CA ASN A 466 -26.73 25.61 9.50
C ASN A 466 -26.90 26.09 10.96
N ASP A 467 -26.03 25.67 11.87
CA ASP A 467 -26.05 26.08 13.27
C ASP A 467 -25.20 27.35 13.54
N GLY A 468 -24.47 27.84 12.53
CA GLY A 468 -23.59 29.00 12.59
C GLY A 468 -22.17 28.72 13.07
N ASN A 469 -21.84 27.44 13.34
CA ASN A 469 -20.49 27.01 13.67
C ASN A 469 -19.84 26.39 12.43
N MET A 470 -18.63 26.85 12.10
CA MET A 470 -17.89 26.31 10.97
C MET A 470 -17.15 25.03 11.36
N THR A 471 -17.25 24.02 10.52
CA THR A 471 -16.44 22.81 10.61
C THR A 471 -15.27 22.91 9.65
N GLU A 472 -14.07 22.63 10.15
CA GLU A 472 -12.82 22.71 9.40
C GLU A 472 -12.21 21.31 9.28
N ILE A 473 -11.88 20.90 8.05
CA ILE A 473 -11.12 19.70 7.75
C ILE A 473 -10.00 20.01 6.76
N TYR A 474 -9.01 19.11 6.68
CA TYR A 474 -7.87 19.26 5.79
C TYR A 474 -7.73 18.04 4.89
N GLU A 475 -7.26 18.28 3.67
CA GLU A 475 -6.80 17.25 2.75
C GLU A 475 -5.34 17.46 2.43
N LEU A 476 -4.56 16.40 2.55
CA LEU A 476 -3.13 16.37 2.31
C LEU A 476 -2.87 15.39 1.17
N VAL A 477 -2.60 15.92 -0.02
CA VAL A 477 -2.33 15.14 -1.24
C VAL A 477 -0.84 14.94 -1.39
N SER A 478 -0.39 13.72 -1.72
CA SER A 478 1.01 13.41 -2.07
C SER A 478 1.08 12.45 -3.26
N GLY A 479 2.28 12.21 -3.75
CA GLY A 479 2.55 11.41 -4.95
C GLY A 479 2.85 12.30 -6.17
N PRO A 480 3.44 11.74 -7.22
CA PRO A 480 3.81 10.34 -7.36
C PRO A 480 5.16 10.01 -6.71
N LEU A 481 5.29 8.77 -6.24
CA LEU A 481 6.60 8.22 -5.81
C LEU A 481 7.52 7.97 -7.01
N SER A 482 6.96 7.43 -8.09
CA SER A 482 7.64 7.19 -9.37
C SER A 482 6.61 6.91 -10.46
N ALA A 483 5.94 7.96 -10.95
CA ALA A 483 5.00 7.91 -12.06
C ALA A 483 5.03 9.22 -12.84
N PHE A 484 4.16 9.39 -13.84
CA PHE A 484 4.08 10.64 -14.57
C PHE A 484 3.77 11.81 -13.62
N ARG A 485 4.57 12.85 -13.68
CA ARG A 485 4.42 14.03 -12.83
C ARG A 485 3.58 15.08 -13.56
N LEU A 486 2.46 15.48 -13.00
CA LEU A 486 1.68 16.57 -13.57
C LEU A 486 2.35 17.92 -13.30
N GLY A 487 2.42 18.73 -14.36
CA GLY A 487 3.03 20.06 -14.32
C GLY A 487 2.06 21.18 -13.91
N VAL A 488 0.94 20.86 -13.31
CA VAL A 488 -0.12 21.82 -13.01
C VAL A 488 0.21 22.52 -11.68
N PRO A 489 0.53 23.83 -11.70
CA PRO A 489 0.89 24.53 -10.47
C PRO A 489 -0.31 24.79 -9.55
N PHE A 490 -1.56 24.72 -10.08
CA PHE A 490 -2.78 24.98 -9.32
C PHE A 490 -3.89 24.05 -9.80
N PRO A 491 -4.39 23.13 -8.95
CA PRO A 491 -5.55 22.31 -9.28
C PRO A 491 -6.80 23.20 -9.45
N ILE A 492 -7.65 22.84 -10.38
CA ILE A 492 -9.02 23.39 -10.42
C ILE A 492 -9.79 22.63 -9.35
N LEU A 493 -10.13 23.32 -8.27
CA LEU A 493 -10.87 22.76 -7.15
C LEU A 493 -12.38 22.86 -7.40
N ASP A 494 -13.10 21.83 -7.03
CA ASP A 494 -14.55 21.89 -6.87
C ASP A 494 -14.89 22.76 -5.66
N ASP A 495 -15.80 23.72 -5.83
CA ASP A 495 -16.10 24.77 -4.83
C ASP A 495 -17.18 24.38 -3.80
N THR A 496 -17.71 23.17 -3.84
CA THR A 496 -18.83 22.71 -3.01
C THR A 496 -18.60 22.87 -1.50
N PHE A 497 -17.36 22.67 -1.03
CA PHE A 497 -17.00 22.72 0.39
C PHE A 497 -16.08 23.90 0.75
N ASP A 498 -16.13 24.98 -0.02
CA ASP A 498 -15.30 26.18 0.15
C ASP A 498 -13.80 25.87 0.33
N PRO A 499 -13.17 25.18 -0.65
CA PRO A 499 -11.78 24.77 -0.54
C PRO A 499 -10.82 25.96 -0.63
N ALA A 500 -9.81 25.97 0.24
CA ALA A 500 -8.69 26.90 0.19
C ALA A 500 -7.39 26.14 -0.06
N LEU A 501 -6.75 26.36 -1.22
CA LEU A 501 -5.45 25.79 -1.52
C LEU A 501 -4.38 26.47 -0.64
N LEU A 502 -3.76 25.71 0.26
CA LEU A 502 -2.70 26.18 1.14
C LEU A 502 -1.31 25.98 0.54
N TYR A 503 -1.14 24.88 -0.18
CA TYR A 503 0.09 24.51 -0.89
C TYR A 503 -0.25 23.71 -2.13
N GLY A 504 0.56 23.84 -3.19
CA GLY A 504 0.49 23.02 -4.39
C GLY A 504 1.76 23.18 -5.21
N GLU A 505 2.31 22.05 -5.69
CA GLU A 505 3.51 22.02 -6.53
C GLU A 505 3.40 20.91 -7.56
N GLY A 506 3.89 21.15 -8.77
CA GLY A 506 3.90 20.16 -9.84
C GLY A 506 5.31 19.73 -10.26
N ASN A 507 5.40 18.70 -11.11
CA ASN A 507 6.65 18.20 -11.70
C ASN A 507 7.69 17.63 -10.72
N ILE A 508 7.29 17.16 -9.54
CA ILE A 508 8.18 16.55 -8.55
C ILE A 508 7.77 15.11 -8.23
N PHE A 509 8.74 14.24 -8.00
CA PHE A 509 8.51 13.00 -7.26
C PHE A 509 8.50 13.36 -5.78
N ASN A 510 7.53 12.85 -5.04
CA ASN A 510 7.34 13.29 -3.66
C ASN A 510 6.62 12.24 -2.81
N PHE A 511 6.69 12.45 -1.53
CA PHE A 511 5.91 11.76 -0.51
C PHE A 511 5.55 12.72 0.60
N GLY A 512 4.49 12.42 1.31
CA GLY A 512 4.09 13.18 2.50
C GLY A 512 4.66 12.57 3.77
N HIS A 513 4.93 13.41 4.77
CA HIS A 513 5.38 13.01 6.10
C HIS A 513 4.57 13.73 7.16
N VAL A 514 4.04 13.00 8.12
CA VAL A 514 3.30 13.52 9.27
C VAL A 514 4.02 13.15 10.56
N ARG A 515 4.03 14.11 11.49
CA ARG A 515 4.42 13.89 12.89
C ARG A 515 3.31 14.41 13.79
N ILE A 516 2.94 13.62 14.79
CA ILE A 516 2.04 14.04 15.86
C ILE A 516 2.88 14.10 17.12
N GLU A 517 3.17 15.30 17.60
CA GLU A 517 4.09 15.52 18.71
C GLU A 517 3.51 16.55 19.70
N ASP A 518 3.85 16.38 20.99
CA ASP A 518 3.40 17.32 22.02
C ASP A 518 3.86 18.74 21.68
N GLY A 519 2.96 19.70 21.82
CA GLY A 519 3.26 21.10 21.59
C GLY A 519 4.43 21.56 22.46
N ARG A 520 5.31 22.39 21.90
CA ARG A 520 6.57 22.83 22.56
C ARG A 520 6.36 23.82 23.70
N GLY A 521 5.10 24.08 24.09
CA GLY A 521 4.75 24.97 25.21
C GLY A 521 5.04 26.47 24.94
N GLU A 522 5.37 26.82 23.70
CA GLU A 522 5.67 28.23 23.33
C GLU A 522 4.41 29.00 22.93
N ASP A 523 3.30 28.33 22.58
CA ASP A 523 2.14 28.97 21.93
C ASP A 523 0.82 28.92 22.73
N ASN A 524 0.82 28.80 24.05
CA ASN A 524 -0.41 28.67 24.86
C ASN A 524 -1.27 27.41 24.52
N ASP A 525 -0.70 26.40 23.90
CA ASP A 525 -1.38 25.19 23.44
C ASP A 525 -1.68 24.16 24.53
N ASN A 526 -1.23 24.44 25.79
CA ASN A 526 -1.37 23.56 26.95
C ASN A 526 -0.81 22.13 26.74
N GLY A 527 0.17 21.94 25.85
CA GLY A 527 0.78 20.65 25.55
C GLY A 527 -0.12 19.73 24.75
N LYS A 528 -1.04 20.27 23.94
CA LYS A 528 -1.84 19.50 23.01
C LYS A 528 -0.95 18.88 21.91
N PRO A 529 -1.25 17.67 21.41
CA PRO A 529 -0.47 17.04 20.34
C PRO A 529 -0.75 17.71 18.99
N HIS A 530 0.24 18.44 18.46
CA HIS A 530 0.18 19.05 17.13
C HIS A 530 0.33 17.99 16.04
N LEU A 531 -0.39 18.15 14.92
CA LEU A 531 -0.13 17.41 13.70
C LEU A 531 0.68 18.30 12.75
N ILE A 532 1.91 17.89 12.48
CA ILE A 532 2.82 18.61 11.59
C ILE A 532 2.99 17.77 10.32
N ALA A 533 2.55 18.29 9.19
CA ALA A 533 2.67 17.67 7.88
C ALA A 533 3.63 18.42 6.98
N ASP A 534 4.41 17.70 6.18
CA ASP A 534 5.24 18.28 5.13
C ASP A 534 5.29 17.37 3.89
N ILE A 535 5.53 17.99 2.73
CA ILE A 535 5.84 17.27 1.49
C ILE A 535 7.36 17.28 1.30
N ARG A 536 7.89 16.12 0.94
CA ARG A 536 9.32 15.92 0.68
C ARG A 536 9.53 15.41 -0.74
N ASP A 537 10.60 15.91 -1.36
CA ASP A 537 11.01 15.41 -2.68
C ASP A 537 11.73 14.05 -2.58
N GLU A 538 12.11 13.51 -3.73
CA GLU A 538 12.85 12.23 -3.85
C GLU A 538 14.17 12.19 -3.06
N ASN A 539 14.75 13.34 -2.71
CA ASN A 539 15.95 13.45 -1.90
C ASN A 539 15.65 13.61 -0.40
N GLY A 540 14.38 13.60 -0.01
CA GLY A 540 13.93 13.77 1.37
C GLY A 540 13.90 15.23 1.86
N MET A 541 14.12 16.20 0.96
CA MET A 541 14.10 17.62 1.31
C MET A 541 12.68 18.15 1.39
N VAL A 542 12.36 18.81 2.50
CA VAL A 542 11.07 19.47 2.67
C VAL A 542 10.88 20.54 1.60
N ARG A 543 9.74 20.51 0.92
CA ARG A 543 9.44 21.48 -0.13
C ARG A 543 9.09 22.84 0.49
N PRO A 544 9.60 23.95 -0.05
CA PRO A 544 9.34 25.27 0.49
C PRO A 544 7.83 25.59 0.52
N GLY A 545 7.32 25.95 1.68
CA GLY A 545 5.91 26.30 1.88
C GLY A 545 4.96 25.10 2.08
N SER A 546 5.47 23.86 2.10
CA SER A 546 4.65 22.66 2.33
C SER A 546 4.51 22.26 3.80
N THR A 547 5.08 23.00 4.74
CA THR A 547 4.93 22.69 6.16
C THR A 547 3.62 23.25 6.69
N LEU A 548 2.78 22.37 7.22
CA LEU A 548 1.52 22.70 7.87
C LEU A 548 1.57 22.22 9.32
N ASP A 549 1.39 23.12 10.27
CA ASP A 549 1.33 22.82 11.70
C ASP A 549 -0.10 23.08 12.20
N LEU A 550 -0.78 22.03 12.61
CA LEU A 550 -2.17 22.05 13.05
C LEU A 550 -2.25 21.81 14.57
N ILE A 551 -2.88 22.77 15.25
CA ILE A 551 -3.21 22.68 16.67
C ILE A 551 -4.60 22.06 16.80
N PRO A 552 -4.80 21.00 17.60
CA PRO A 552 -6.11 20.37 17.72
C PRO A 552 -7.13 21.30 18.35
N GLN A 553 -8.33 21.31 17.78
CA GLN A 553 -9.48 22.13 18.20
C GLN A 553 -10.07 21.69 19.53
#